data_06bd7a2e490257009c77ff7e17b29a69
#
_entry.id   06bd7a2e490257009c77ff7e17b29a69
#
_cell.length_a   1.000
_cell.length_b   1.000
_cell.length_c   1.000
_cell.angle_alpha   90.00
_cell.angle_beta   90.00
_cell.angle_gamma   90.00
#
_symmetry.space_group_name_H-M   'P 1'
#
loop_
_entity.id
_entity.type
_entity.pdbx_description
1 polymer ?
#
loop_
_entity_poly.entity_id
_entity_poly.type
_entity_poly.pdbx_seq_one_letter_code
_entity_poly.pdbx_strand_id
1 'polypeptide(L)'
;MKWLSRILTVIVTMSMACGALIFNRRHQLKAKTLNFNHKALTIIIPARNEEKRIGHLLHSIIQQQVPVYVIVMNDGSTDETACVARSYGATVVDVVDDADGKWYGKSHACYQGVTHACTNRIAFVDADVTFLRKDAVEALINQYQLQGEKGLLSVQPYHITKRFYEGFSAIFNLMTVVGMNVFSTLDDGRTNQHAFGPVTLTNKEDYYATGGHKSANRHIIEGFALGSAYTSQSLPVTVYEGFPFVAFRMYQEGFQSLQEGWTKHLSTGAGGTKPKIMAAIVLWLFGSIASILGLCLSLKYRQMSVGKMLTVYLSYTTQFIYLHRRVGQFSNLLMVCHPLLFMFFTKIFIQSWKQTHRYGVVEWKGRQYSISKEQ
;
A
#
# COMPACT_ATOMS: atom_id res chain seq x y z
N MET A 1 22.64 35.55 11.40
CA MET A 1 22.50 34.54 10.34
C MET A 1 23.25 33.22 10.62
N LYS A 2 24.47 33.25 11.24
CA LYS A 2 25.18 32.00 11.64
C LYS A 2 24.37 31.12 12.61
N TRP A 3 23.64 31.73 13.55
CA TRP A 3 22.77 31.00 14.48
C TRP A 3 21.60 30.28 13.75
N LEU A 4 21.01 30.92 12.74
CA LEU A 4 19.92 30.33 11.95
C LEU A 4 20.40 29.09 11.17
N SER A 5 21.61 29.15 10.58
CA SER A 5 22.24 27.98 9.96
C SER A 5 22.42 26.82 10.94
N ARG A 6 22.80 27.11 12.20
CA ARG A 6 22.91 26.07 13.23
C ARG A 6 21.54 25.46 13.57
N ILE A 7 20.52 26.30 13.77
CA ILE A 7 19.14 25.83 14.06
C ILE A 7 18.62 24.94 12.92
N LEU A 8 18.73 25.38 11.66
CA LEU A 8 18.26 24.59 10.53
C LEU A 8 19.03 23.26 10.41
N THR A 9 20.34 23.25 10.67
CA THR A 9 21.12 22.01 10.71
C THR A 9 20.59 21.06 11.79
N VAL A 10 20.31 21.56 13.00
CA VAL A 10 19.77 20.74 14.10
C VAL A 10 18.39 20.18 13.73
N ILE A 11 17.50 21.02 13.18
CA ILE A 11 16.16 20.58 12.74
C ILE A 11 16.28 19.44 11.72
N VAL A 12 17.11 19.60 10.69
CA VAL A 12 17.27 18.55 9.66
C VAL A 12 17.89 17.28 10.24
N THR A 13 18.87 17.39 11.14
CA THR A 13 19.46 16.23 11.82
C THR A 13 18.43 15.49 12.68
N MET A 14 17.61 16.19 13.43
CA MET A 14 16.50 15.60 14.21
C MET A 14 15.47 14.94 13.28
N SER A 15 15.13 15.60 12.16
CA SER A 15 14.24 15.03 11.15
C SER A 15 14.80 13.74 10.58
N MET A 16 16.10 13.68 10.27
CA MET A 16 16.74 12.47 9.78
C MET A 16 16.74 11.36 10.85
N ALA A 17 16.94 11.67 12.12
CA ALA A 17 16.79 10.73 13.22
C ALA A 17 15.37 10.13 13.27
N CYS A 18 14.34 10.99 13.13
CA CYS A 18 12.95 10.53 13.02
C CYS A 18 12.76 9.61 11.81
N GLY A 19 13.29 9.97 10.63
CA GLY A 19 13.25 9.13 9.42
C GLY A 19 13.86 7.75 9.63
N ALA A 20 14.99 7.68 10.36
CA ALA A 20 15.59 6.40 10.72
C ALA A 20 14.71 5.58 11.68
N LEU A 21 14.01 6.20 12.63
CA LEU A 21 13.18 5.51 13.61
C LEU A 21 11.85 5.00 13.04
N ILE A 22 11.22 5.75 12.12
CA ILE A 22 9.90 5.37 11.58
C ILE A 22 9.97 4.20 10.60
N PHE A 23 11.11 3.92 9.98
CA PHE A 23 11.23 2.89 8.94
C PHE A 23 12.56 2.12 9.01
N ASN A 24 12.89 1.56 10.17
CA ASN A 24 14.13 0.79 10.36
C ASN A 24 13.92 -0.72 10.51
N ARG A 25 12.75 -1.18 10.91
CA ARG A 25 12.44 -2.60 10.93
C ARG A 25 12.19 -3.13 9.51
N ARG A 26 12.63 -4.35 9.25
CA ARG A 26 12.46 -5.07 7.98
C ARG A 26 11.53 -6.25 8.18
N HIS A 27 10.43 -6.24 7.44
CA HIS A 27 9.51 -7.36 7.38
C HIS A 27 9.47 -7.84 5.93
N GLN A 28 10.36 -8.77 5.60
CA GLN A 28 10.52 -9.28 4.24
C GLN A 28 10.05 -10.72 4.16
N LEU A 29 9.39 -11.06 3.04
CA LEU A 29 9.12 -12.44 2.68
C LEU A 29 10.45 -13.18 2.48
N LYS A 30 10.48 -14.46 2.82
CA LYS A 30 11.65 -15.31 2.65
C LYS A 30 11.35 -16.41 1.64
N ALA A 31 12.18 -16.52 0.62
CA ALA A 31 12.13 -17.68 -0.29
C ALA A 31 12.52 -18.94 0.48
N LYS A 32 11.76 -20.01 0.25
CA LYS A 32 12.09 -21.34 0.69
C LYS A 32 11.44 -22.30 -0.29
N THR A 33 12.19 -23.28 -0.74
CA THR A 33 11.65 -24.32 -1.64
C THR A 33 10.71 -25.24 -0.85
N LEU A 34 9.49 -25.35 -1.32
CA LEU A 34 8.46 -26.24 -0.81
C LEU A 34 8.05 -27.18 -1.94
N ASN A 35 7.81 -28.44 -1.62
CA ASN A 35 7.34 -29.41 -2.57
C ASN A 35 5.80 -29.51 -2.49
N PHE A 36 5.13 -29.11 -3.56
CA PHE A 36 3.68 -29.23 -3.69
C PHE A 36 3.33 -30.18 -4.84
N ASN A 37 2.60 -31.23 -4.54
CA ASN A 37 2.12 -32.19 -5.54
C ASN A 37 0.75 -31.83 -6.12
N HIS A 38 0.10 -30.77 -5.59
CA HIS A 38 -1.23 -30.31 -5.99
C HIS A 38 -1.34 -28.80 -5.85
N LYS A 39 -2.38 -28.20 -6.40
CA LYS A 39 -2.65 -26.78 -6.23
C LYS A 39 -2.83 -26.44 -4.76
N ALA A 40 -1.95 -25.57 -4.26
CA ALA A 40 -1.82 -25.30 -2.84
C ALA A 40 -2.60 -24.07 -2.36
N LEU A 41 -3.11 -23.26 -3.29
CA LEU A 41 -3.71 -21.97 -3.04
C LEU A 41 -4.78 -21.63 -4.07
N THR A 42 -5.88 -21.01 -3.65
CA THR A 42 -6.79 -20.31 -4.56
C THR A 42 -6.51 -18.82 -4.50
N ILE A 43 -6.21 -18.20 -5.64
CA ILE A 43 -6.06 -16.75 -5.80
C ILE A 43 -7.39 -16.19 -6.32
N ILE A 44 -7.96 -15.25 -5.58
CA ILE A 44 -9.21 -14.54 -5.90
C ILE A 44 -8.84 -13.13 -6.33
N ILE A 45 -9.22 -12.74 -7.54
CA ILE A 45 -8.88 -11.45 -8.15
C ILE A 45 -10.19 -10.68 -8.40
N PRO A 46 -10.53 -9.68 -7.59
CA PRO A 46 -11.64 -8.78 -7.89
C PRO A 46 -11.26 -7.88 -9.07
N ALA A 47 -12.11 -7.82 -10.10
CA ALA A 47 -11.82 -7.07 -11.31
C ALA A 47 -13.04 -6.28 -11.81
N ARG A 48 -12.83 -5.00 -12.12
CA ARG A 48 -13.79 -4.13 -12.80
C ARG A 48 -13.08 -3.18 -13.74
N ASN A 49 -13.26 -3.37 -15.04
CA ASN A 49 -12.61 -2.58 -16.09
C ASN A 49 -11.07 -2.56 -15.92
N GLU A 50 -10.48 -3.77 -15.92
CA GLU A 50 -9.05 -4.01 -15.71
C GLU A 50 -8.35 -4.65 -16.93
N GLU A 51 -8.94 -4.57 -18.14
CA GLU A 51 -8.40 -5.19 -19.37
C GLU A 51 -6.92 -4.89 -19.60
N LYS A 52 -6.47 -3.67 -19.24
CA LYS A 52 -5.09 -3.22 -19.47
C LYS A 52 -4.08 -3.70 -18.42
N ARG A 53 -4.56 -4.25 -17.29
CA ARG A 53 -3.71 -4.58 -16.14
C ARG A 53 -3.74 -6.06 -15.79
N ILE A 54 -4.94 -6.68 -15.82
CA ILE A 54 -5.15 -8.04 -15.36
C ILE A 54 -4.26 -9.06 -16.09
N GLY A 55 -3.97 -8.84 -17.39
CA GLY A 55 -3.08 -9.71 -18.17
C GLY A 55 -1.65 -9.79 -17.59
N HIS A 56 -1.12 -8.70 -17.04
CA HIS A 56 0.21 -8.72 -16.42
C HIS A 56 0.24 -9.57 -15.15
N LEU A 57 -0.78 -9.45 -14.31
CA LEU A 57 -0.94 -10.29 -13.12
C LEU A 57 -1.06 -11.76 -13.50
N LEU A 58 -1.99 -12.10 -14.38
CA LEU A 58 -2.26 -13.49 -14.78
C LEU A 58 -1.03 -14.13 -15.44
N HIS A 59 -0.32 -13.39 -16.30
CA HIS A 59 0.95 -13.85 -16.87
C HIS A 59 1.98 -14.18 -15.77
N SER A 60 2.10 -13.33 -14.75
CA SER A 60 3.03 -13.57 -13.65
C SER A 60 2.62 -14.75 -12.76
N ILE A 61 1.32 -15.05 -12.66
CA ILE A 61 0.78 -16.21 -11.92
C ILE A 61 1.10 -17.52 -12.65
N ILE A 62 0.93 -17.57 -13.96
CA ILE A 62 1.24 -18.79 -14.76
C ILE A 62 2.72 -19.18 -14.63
N GLN A 63 3.61 -18.23 -14.40
CA GLN A 63 5.05 -18.48 -14.24
C GLN A 63 5.44 -18.96 -12.85
N GLN A 64 4.51 -19.06 -11.89
CA GLN A 64 4.83 -19.52 -10.55
C GLN A 64 5.16 -21.01 -10.51
N GLN A 65 6.10 -21.37 -9.64
CA GLN A 65 6.54 -22.76 -9.44
C GLN A 65 5.48 -23.59 -8.70
N VAL A 66 4.63 -22.93 -7.93
CA VAL A 66 3.51 -23.58 -7.22
C VAL A 66 2.24 -23.48 -8.06
N PRO A 67 1.59 -24.59 -8.38
CA PRO A 67 0.32 -24.58 -9.08
C PRO A 67 -0.79 -24.01 -8.18
N VAL A 68 -1.58 -23.09 -8.76
CA VAL A 68 -2.68 -22.41 -8.05
C VAL A 68 -3.99 -22.49 -8.83
N TYR A 69 -5.11 -22.38 -8.14
CA TYR A 69 -6.39 -22.05 -8.75
C TYR A 69 -6.52 -20.52 -8.85
N VAL A 70 -6.99 -20.04 -9.99
CA VAL A 70 -7.19 -18.59 -10.21
C VAL A 70 -8.66 -18.33 -10.52
N ILE A 71 -9.28 -17.49 -9.71
CA ILE A 71 -10.66 -17.06 -9.86
C ILE A 71 -10.67 -15.55 -10.03
N VAL A 72 -11.22 -15.09 -11.16
CA VAL A 72 -11.44 -13.67 -11.43
C VAL A 72 -12.90 -13.36 -11.17
N MET A 73 -13.17 -12.51 -10.18
CA MET A 73 -14.51 -12.04 -9.85
C MET A 73 -14.81 -10.79 -10.67
N ASN A 74 -15.61 -10.94 -11.72
CA ASN A 74 -15.98 -9.86 -12.64
C ASN A 74 -17.11 -9.01 -12.06
N ASP A 75 -16.80 -7.84 -11.50
CA ASP A 75 -17.77 -6.89 -10.91
C ASP A 75 -18.39 -5.97 -11.98
N GLY A 76 -19.08 -6.57 -12.95
CA GLY A 76 -19.80 -5.84 -13.99
C GLY A 76 -18.85 -5.03 -14.90
N SER A 77 -17.76 -5.62 -15.38
CA SER A 77 -16.88 -4.97 -16.37
C SER A 77 -17.60 -4.79 -17.69
N THR A 78 -17.34 -3.66 -18.35
CA THR A 78 -17.86 -3.29 -19.67
C THR A 78 -16.80 -3.32 -20.78
N ASP A 79 -15.56 -3.65 -20.40
CA ASP A 79 -14.39 -3.82 -21.27
C ASP A 79 -14.04 -5.32 -21.44
N GLU A 80 -12.90 -5.61 -22.05
CA GLU A 80 -12.45 -6.99 -22.33
C GLU A 80 -11.86 -7.73 -21.11
N THR A 81 -12.04 -7.23 -19.88
CA THR A 81 -11.48 -7.84 -18.65
C THR A 81 -11.75 -9.34 -18.57
N ALA A 82 -12.99 -9.77 -18.76
CA ALA A 82 -13.39 -11.17 -18.64
C ALA A 82 -12.79 -12.04 -19.77
N CYS A 83 -12.74 -11.52 -21.00
CA CYS A 83 -12.15 -12.19 -22.14
C CYS A 83 -10.64 -12.39 -21.92
N VAL A 84 -9.92 -11.35 -21.53
CA VAL A 84 -8.50 -11.42 -21.19
C VAL A 84 -8.27 -12.45 -20.08
N ALA A 85 -9.06 -12.45 -19.02
CA ALA A 85 -8.90 -13.39 -17.91
C ALA A 85 -9.04 -14.86 -18.37
N ARG A 86 -10.07 -15.17 -19.17
CA ARG A 86 -10.29 -16.52 -19.72
C ARG A 86 -9.14 -16.96 -20.63
N SER A 87 -8.56 -16.07 -21.43
CA SER A 87 -7.43 -16.39 -22.31
C SER A 87 -6.18 -16.84 -21.57
N TYR A 88 -6.02 -16.46 -20.31
CA TYR A 88 -4.97 -16.94 -19.41
C TYR A 88 -5.37 -18.20 -18.60
N GLY A 89 -6.54 -18.80 -18.86
CA GLY A 89 -7.00 -20.01 -18.18
C GLY A 89 -7.58 -19.75 -16.77
N ALA A 90 -7.89 -18.51 -16.42
CA ALA A 90 -8.56 -18.21 -15.16
C ALA A 90 -10.05 -18.58 -15.21
N THR A 91 -10.60 -19.06 -14.09
CA THR A 91 -12.05 -19.19 -13.91
C THR A 91 -12.63 -17.80 -13.70
N VAL A 92 -13.51 -17.37 -14.59
CA VAL A 92 -14.19 -16.06 -14.47
C VAL A 92 -15.59 -16.29 -13.95
N VAL A 93 -15.91 -15.61 -12.83
CA VAL A 93 -17.22 -15.64 -12.20
C VAL A 93 -17.76 -14.21 -12.16
N ASP A 94 -18.97 -14.01 -12.65
CA ASP A 94 -19.65 -12.72 -12.55
C ASP A 94 -20.19 -12.51 -11.13
N VAL A 95 -19.94 -11.33 -10.58
CA VAL A 95 -20.44 -10.96 -9.25
C VAL A 95 -21.95 -10.78 -9.32
N VAL A 96 -22.67 -11.47 -8.45
CA VAL A 96 -24.12 -11.31 -8.31
C VAL A 96 -24.39 -10.09 -7.43
N ASP A 97 -25.27 -9.20 -7.87
CA ASP A 97 -25.64 -8.02 -7.08
C ASP A 97 -26.23 -8.41 -5.72
N ASP A 98 -25.91 -7.63 -4.71
CA ASP A 98 -26.50 -7.76 -3.38
C ASP A 98 -28.02 -7.51 -3.45
N ALA A 99 -28.82 -8.37 -2.82
CA ALA A 99 -30.28 -8.31 -2.89
C ALA A 99 -30.85 -6.93 -2.49
N ASP A 100 -30.21 -6.26 -1.53
CA ASP A 100 -30.57 -4.92 -1.08
C ASP A 100 -29.88 -3.79 -1.89
N GLY A 101 -28.96 -4.13 -2.81
CA GLY A 101 -28.15 -3.18 -3.57
C GLY A 101 -27.21 -2.31 -2.71
N LYS A 102 -26.96 -2.73 -1.46
CA LYS A 102 -26.19 -1.94 -0.49
C LYS A 102 -24.72 -2.33 -0.38
N TRP A 103 -24.35 -3.51 -0.86
CA TRP A 103 -23.01 -4.02 -0.84
C TRP A 103 -22.49 -4.32 -2.24
N TYR A 104 -21.45 -3.65 -2.66
CA TYR A 104 -20.86 -3.73 -4.01
C TYR A 104 -19.37 -3.45 -3.99
N GLY A 105 -18.71 -3.66 -5.14
CA GLY A 105 -17.31 -3.37 -5.35
C GLY A 105 -16.38 -4.45 -4.79
N LYS A 106 -15.11 -4.11 -4.55
CA LYS A 106 -14.05 -5.06 -4.25
C LYS A 106 -14.37 -5.99 -3.07
N SER A 107 -14.84 -5.45 -1.95
CA SER A 107 -15.15 -6.25 -0.76
C SER A 107 -16.23 -7.29 -1.02
N HIS A 108 -17.27 -6.93 -1.78
CA HIS A 108 -18.33 -7.84 -2.18
C HIS A 108 -17.83 -8.93 -3.13
N ALA A 109 -17.11 -8.55 -4.17
CA ALA A 109 -16.48 -9.48 -5.10
C ALA A 109 -15.55 -10.49 -4.40
N CYS A 110 -14.70 -10.01 -3.50
CA CYS A 110 -13.83 -10.89 -2.70
C CYS A 110 -14.63 -11.86 -1.84
N TYR A 111 -15.69 -11.40 -1.17
CA TYR A 111 -16.50 -12.26 -0.31
C TYR A 111 -17.20 -13.36 -1.10
N GLN A 112 -17.81 -13.04 -2.23
CA GLN A 112 -18.41 -14.05 -3.12
C GLN A 112 -17.35 -15.01 -3.67
N GLY A 113 -16.18 -14.52 -4.03
CA GLY A 113 -15.09 -15.32 -4.57
C GLY A 113 -14.67 -16.48 -3.65
N VAL A 114 -14.79 -16.34 -2.33
CA VAL A 114 -14.43 -17.40 -1.39
C VAL A 114 -15.34 -18.62 -1.51
N THR A 115 -16.60 -18.46 -1.90
CA THR A 115 -17.54 -19.57 -2.09
C THR A 115 -17.11 -20.49 -3.26
N HIS A 116 -16.37 -19.94 -4.23
CA HIS A 116 -15.83 -20.67 -5.39
C HIS A 116 -14.41 -21.22 -5.16
N ALA A 117 -13.76 -20.87 -4.03
CA ALA A 117 -12.41 -21.32 -3.77
C ALA A 117 -12.33 -22.83 -3.56
N CYS A 118 -11.36 -23.49 -4.22
CA CYS A 118 -11.18 -24.95 -4.21
C CYS A 118 -10.21 -25.43 -3.12
N THR A 119 -9.50 -24.52 -2.44
CA THR A 119 -8.54 -24.83 -1.37
C THR A 119 -8.91 -24.15 -0.07
N ASN A 120 -8.39 -24.66 1.05
CA ASN A 120 -8.57 -23.98 2.35
C ASN A 120 -7.75 -22.68 2.41
N ARG A 121 -6.53 -22.65 1.83
CA ARG A 121 -5.74 -21.42 1.70
C ARG A 121 -6.29 -20.56 0.57
N ILE A 122 -6.57 -19.29 0.86
CA ILE A 122 -7.09 -18.32 -0.10
C ILE A 122 -6.25 -17.05 -0.06
N ALA A 123 -5.97 -16.51 -1.23
CA ALA A 123 -5.33 -15.21 -1.36
C ALA A 123 -6.22 -14.26 -2.17
N PHE A 124 -6.29 -13.01 -1.73
CA PHE A 124 -6.91 -11.93 -2.50
C PHE A 124 -5.79 -11.08 -3.11
N VAL A 125 -5.87 -10.85 -4.41
CA VAL A 125 -4.82 -10.13 -5.16
C VAL A 125 -5.47 -9.12 -6.10
N ASP A 126 -5.06 -7.86 -6.00
CA ASP A 126 -5.56 -6.80 -6.87
C ASP A 126 -5.04 -6.96 -8.31
N ALA A 127 -5.85 -6.55 -9.29
CA ALA A 127 -5.58 -6.74 -10.72
C ALA A 127 -4.34 -5.97 -11.24
N ASP A 128 -3.83 -4.99 -10.49
CA ASP A 128 -2.65 -4.19 -10.82
C ASP A 128 -1.34 -4.72 -10.20
N VAL A 129 -1.42 -5.85 -9.48
CA VAL A 129 -0.28 -6.55 -8.87
C VAL A 129 0.46 -7.38 -9.93
N THR A 130 1.74 -7.61 -9.69
CA THR A 130 2.59 -8.50 -10.47
C THR A 130 3.54 -9.26 -9.54
N PHE A 131 3.63 -10.56 -9.68
CA PHE A 131 4.65 -11.37 -9.03
C PHE A 131 5.97 -11.26 -9.81
N LEU A 132 7.01 -10.75 -9.16
CA LEU A 132 8.29 -10.44 -9.80
C LEU A 132 9.20 -11.65 -9.98
N ARG A 133 8.97 -12.71 -9.21
CA ARG A 133 9.79 -13.92 -9.17
C ARG A 133 8.91 -15.16 -9.31
N LYS A 134 9.48 -16.24 -9.84
CA LYS A 134 8.78 -17.51 -10.00
C LYS A 134 8.48 -18.23 -8.68
N ASP A 135 9.17 -17.87 -7.61
CA ASP A 135 9.01 -18.39 -6.24
C ASP A 135 8.20 -17.45 -5.33
N ALA A 136 7.53 -16.43 -5.89
CA ALA A 136 6.83 -15.44 -5.09
C ALA A 136 5.63 -16.03 -4.33
N VAL A 137 4.84 -16.87 -4.98
CA VAL A 137 3.70 -17.56 -4.33
C VAL A 137 4.19 -18.56 -3.29
N GLU A 138 5.30 -19.26 -3.55
CA GLU A 138 5.94 -20.11 -2.53
C GLU A 138 6.36 -19.31 -1.30
N ALA A 139 6.97 -18.14 -1.50
CA ALA A 139 7.40 -17.26 -0.41
C ALA A 139 6.21 -16.80 0.46
N LEU A 140 5.06 -16.49 -0.16
CA LEU A 140 3.81 -16.16 0.55
C LEU A 140 3.31 -17.36 1.38
N ILE A 141 3.21 -18.53 0.77
CA ILE A 141 2.73 -19.75 1.45
C ILE A 141 3.69 -20.13 2.59
N ASN A 142 5.00 -20.11 2.35
CA ASN A 142 6.01 -20.39 3.36
C ASN A 142 5.89 -19.44 4.57
N GLN A 143 5.71 -18.16 4.31
CA GLN A 143 5.57 -17.18 5.39
C GLN A 143 4.27 -17.37 6.18
N TYR A 144 3.19 -17.77 5.51
CA TYR A 144 1.92 -18.09 6.16
C TYR A 144 2.01 -19.40 6.98
N GLN A 145 2.76 -20.39 6.51
CA GLN A 145 3.05 -21.59 7.28
C GLN A 145 3.86 -21.30 8.56
N LEU A 146 4.86 -20.40 8.45
CA LEU A 146 5.62 -19.92 9.62
C LEU A 146 4.74 -19.19 10.65
N GLN A 147 3.62 -18.60 10.21
CA GLN A 147 2.59 -18.00 11.07
C GLN A 147 1.65 -19.06 11.70
N GLY A 148 1.84 -20.34 11.40
CA GLY A 148 0.98 -21.44 11.86
C GLY A 148 -0.29 -21.60 11.02
N GLU A 149 -0.33 -21.07 9.82
CA GLU A 149 -1.48 -21.06 8.89
C GLU A 149 -2.76 -20.45 9.50
N LYS A 150 -2.61 -19.49 10.41
CA LYS A 150 -3.69 -18.78 11.09
C LYS A 150 -3.62 -17.29 10.85
N GLY A 151 -4.79 -16.66 10.89
CA GLY A 151 -4.92 -15.20 10.77
C GLY A 151 -4.75 -14.68 9.35
N LEU A 152 -4.24 -13.46 9.24
CA LEU A 152 -4.11 -12.72 8.00
C LEU A 152 -2.66 -12.34 7.76
N LEU A 153 -2.11 -12.77 6.63
CA LEU A 153 -0.85 -12.28 6.10
C LEU A 153 -1.14 -11.23 5.02
N SER A 154 -0.45 -10.11 5.04
CA SER A 154 -0.64 -9.02 4.10
C SER A 154 0.69 -8.52 3.56
N VAL A 155 0.70 -8.13 2.29
CA VAL A 155 1.90 -7.63 1.62
C VAL A 155 1.62 -6.30 0.97
N GLN A 156 2.48 -5.30 1.24
CA GLN A 156 2.51 -4.07 0.47
C GLN A 156 3.37 -4.29 -0.78
N PRO A 157 2.79 -4.30 -1.97
CA PRO A 157 3.57 -4.46 -3.18
C PRO A 157 4.57 -3.33 -3.39
N TYR A 158 5.70 -3.63 -4.00
CA TYR A 158 6.71 -2.66 -4.40
C TYR A 158 6.19 -1.80 -5.55
N HIS A 159 6.19 -0.48 -5.41
CA HIS A 159 5.62 0.41 -6.40
C HIS A 159 6.56 0.59 -7.61
N ILE A 160 6.16 0.06 -8.76
CA ILE A 160 6.86 0.27 -10.02
C ILE A 160 6.29 1.52 -10.71
N THR A 161 7.16 2.42 -11.15
CA THR A 161 6.78 3.59 -11.94
C THR A 161 7.43 3.54 -13.32
N LYS A 162 6.67 3.85 -14.38
CA LYS A 162 7.16 3.92 -15.76
C LYS A 162 7.09 5.34 -16.34
N ARG A 163 6.11 6.14 -15.92
CA ARG A 163 5.93 7.52 -16.36
C ARG A 163 6.34 8.48 -15.26
N PHE A 164 6.85 9.65 -15.63
CA PHE A 164 7.37 10.66 -14.69
C PHE A 164 6.34 11.04 -13.61
N TYR A 165 5.07 11.26 -14.00
CA TYR A 165 4.03 11.66 -13.07
C TYR A 165 3.71 10.60 -12.00
N GLU A 166 3.88 9.31 -12.30
CA GLU A 166 3.66 8.23 -11.34
C GLU A 166 4.58 8.37 -10.11
N GLY A 167 5.75 8.98 -10.30
CA GLY A 167 6.71 9.26 -9.24
C GLY A 167 6.20 10.23 -8.16
N PHE A 168 5.16 11.01 -8.44
CA PHE A 168 4.50 11.83 -7.41
C PHE A 168 3.80 10.99 -6.34
N SER A 169 3.62 9.70 -6.56
CA SER A 169 3.14 8.74 -5.55
C SER A 169 4.16 8.46 -4.44
N ALA A 170 5.42 8.87 -4.56
CA ALA A 170 6.50 8.43 -3.69
C ALA A 170 6.21 8.65 -2.20
N ILE A 171 5.92 9.88 -1.78
CA ILE A 171 5.64 10.18 -0.36
C ILE A 171 4.39 9.43 0.11
N PHE A 172 3.34 9.38 -0.69
CA PHE A 172 2.10 8.69 -0.33
C PHE A 172 2.34 7.21 -0.06
N ASN A 173 3.08 6.55 -0.94
CA ASN A 173 3.38 5.13 -0.79
C ASN A 173 4.24 4.86 0.46
N LEU A 174 5.27 5.68 0.71
CA LEU A 174 6.05 5.57 1.94
C LEU A 174 5.17 5.81 3.19
N MET A 175 4.29 6.81 3.17
CA MET A 175 3.39 7.10 4.29
C MET A 175 2.41 5.94 4.54
N THR A 176 1.90 5.31 3.50
CA THR A 176 1.06 4.10 3.63
C THR A 176 1.80 2.99 4.37
N VAL A 177 3.09 2.78 4.07
CA VAL A 177 3.89 1.73 4.73
C VAL A 177 4.23 2.08 6.17
N VAL A 178 4.78 3.27 6.42
CA VAL A 178 5.18 3.66 7.79
C VAL A 178 3.97 3.86 8.70
N GLY A 179 2.83 4.23 8.14
CA GLY A 179 1.56 4.35 8.86
C GLY A 179 1.03 3.03 9.44
N MET A 180 1.50 1.88 8.94
CA MET A 180 1.20 0.56 9.52
C MET A 180 1.90 0.31 10.86
N ASN A 181 2.71 1.23 11.35
CA ASN A 181 3.41 1.22 12.64
C ASN A 181 4.52 0.16 12.78
N VAL A 182 4.29 -1.08 12.38
CA VAL A 182 5.18 -2.24 12.63
C VAL A 182 6.60 -2.11 12.06
N PHE A 183 6.78 -1.26 11.04
CA PHE A 183 8.09 -1.00 10.45
C PHE A 183 8.94 -0.01 11.26
N SER A 184 8.38 0.55 12.32
CA SER A 184 9.03 1.52 13.21
C SER A 184 9.52 0.88 14.49
N THR A 185 10.70 1.29 14.99
CA THR A 185 11.14 0.94 16.34
C THR A 185 10.38 1.70 17.44
N LEU A 186 9.62 2.72 17.09
CA LEU A 186 8.72 3.41 18.00
C LEU A 186 7.46 2.60 18.30
N ASP A 187 7.20 1.53 17.53
CA ASP A 187 6.13 0.59 17.79
C ASP A 187 6.55 -0.44 18.87
N ASP A 188 5.62 -0.78 19.76
CA ASP A 188 5.84 -1.79 20.81
C ASP A 188 5.73 -3.23 20.30
N GLY A 189 5.27 -3.41 19.05
CA GLY A 189 5.14 -4.71 18.37
C GLY A 189 4.04 -5.62 18.94
N ARG A 190 3.20 -5.13 19.86
CA ARG A 190 2.22 -5.96 20.57
C ARG A 190 1.00 -6.34 19.74
N THR A 191 0.53 -5.44 18.88
CA THR A 191 -0.63 -5.72 18.03
C THR A 191 -0.52 -4.92 16.73
N ASN A 192 -0.57 -5.62 15.58
CA ASN A 192 -0.84 -4.98 14.31
C ASN A 192 -2.33 -5.13 14.01
N GLN A 193 -3.05 -4.02 13.91
CA GLN A 193 -4.50 -4.00 13.69
C GLN A 193 -4.89 -3.75 12.23
N HIS A 194 -3.91 -3.55 11.34
CA HIS A 194 -4.16 -3.13 9.96
C HIS A 194 -3.47 -4.03 8.97
N ALA A 195 -4.08 -4.24 7.82
CA ALA A 195 -3.54 -4.96 6.69
C ALA A 195 -3.47 -4.07 5.44
N PHE A 196 -2.55 -4.36 4.53
CA PHE A 196 -2.58 -3.82 3.18
C PHE A 196 -3.60 -4.59 2.35
N GLY A 197 -4.39 -3.90 1.53
CA GLY A 197 -5.44 -4.51 0.70
C GLY A 197 -4.95 -5.26 -0.54
N PRO A 198 -3.85 -4.85 -1.22
CA PRO A 198 -3.52 -5.37 -2.54
C PRO A 198 -3.16 -6.85 -2.60
N VAL A 199 -2.53 -7.40 -1.56
CA VAL A 199 -2.22 -8.84 -1.46
C VAL A 199 -2.43 -9.30 -0.03
N THR A 200 -3.38 -10.20 0.16
CA THR A 200 -3.66 -10.82 1.47
C THR A 200 -3.82 -12.33 1.33
N LEU A 201 -3.38 -13.07 2.34
CA LEU A 201 -3.46 -14.53 2.41
C LEU A 201 -4.03 -14.96 3.77
N THR A 202 -4.99 -15.86 3.73
CA THR A 202 -5.65 -16.43 4.93
C THR A 202 -6.16 -17.85 4.64
N ASN A 203 -6.79 -18.49 5.60
CA ASN A 203 -7.57 -19.71 5.41
C ASN A 203 -9.08 -19.42 5.47
N LYS A 204 -9.89 -20.34 4.95
CA LYS A 204 -11.35 -20.18 4.92
C LYS A 204 -11.98 -20.14 6.30
N GLU A 205 -11.48 -20.92 7.25
CA GLU A 205 -12.00 -21.01 8.60
C GLU A 205 -11.89 -19.65 9.31
N ASP A 206 -10.70 -19.11 9.39
CA ASP A 206 -10.44 -17.78 9.99
C ASP A 206 -11.21 -16.67 9.24
N TYR A 207 -11.27 -16.79 7.89
CA TYR A 207 -11.98 -15.82 7.07
C TYR A 207 -13.49 -15.76 7.43
N TYR A 208 -14.15 -16.90 7.53
CA TYR A 208 -15.57 -16.91 7.89
C TYR A 208 -15.80 -16.58 9.37
N ALA A 209 -14.93 -17.02 10.27
CA ALA A 209 -15.02 -16.70 11.70
C ALA A 209 -14.94 -15.19 11.97
N THR A 210 -14.15 -14.45 11.18
CA THR A 210 -14.01 -12.99 11.30
C THR A 210 -15.05 -12.20 10.50
N GLY A 211 -15.90 -12.88 9.71
CA GLY A 211 -16.82 -12.25 8.76
C GLY A 211 -16.15 -11.82 7.46
N GLY A 212 -14.81 -11.97 7.33
CA GLY A 212 -14.05 -11.68 6.13
C GLY A 212 -14.35 -10.28 5.56
N HIS A 213 -14.45 -10.16 4.24
CA HIS A 213 -14.74 -8.88 3.58
C HIS A 213 -16.15 -8.32 3.87
N LYS A 214 -17.05 -9.08 4.50
CA LYS A 214 -18.33 -8.55 5.00
C LYS A 214 -18.11 -7.51 6.11
N SER A 215 -17.08 -7.71 6.96
CA SER A 215 -16.68 -6.74 7.98
C SER A 215 -16.15 -5.42 7.37
N ALA A 216 -15.67 -5.47 6.13
CA ALA A 216 -15.18 -4.31 5.40
C ALA A 216 -16.25 -3.60 4.54
N ASN A 217 -17.52 -4.04 4.61
CA ASN A 217 -18.62 -3.38 3.90
C ASN A 217 -18.71 -1.91 4.33
N ARG A 218 -18.72 -0.99 3.36
CA ARG A 218 -18.73 0.48 3.56
C ARG A 218 -17.43 1.11 4.08
N HIS A 219 -16.35 0.35 4.27
CA HIS A 219 -15.05 0.92 4.63
C HIS A 219 -14.29 1.33 3.37
N ILE A 220 -13.69 2.53 3.40
CA ILE A 220 -12.89 3.04 2.27
C ILE A 220 -11.58 2.25 2.15
N ILE A 221 -10.98 1.90 3.29
CA ILE A 221 -9.76 1.09 3.37
C ILE A 221 -10.12 -0.28 3.93
N GLU A 222 -10.48 -1.19 3.04
CA GLU A 222 -10.91 -2.54 3.39
C GLU A 222 -9.86 -3.31 4.21
N GLY A 223 -8.57 -3.11 3.93
CA GLY A 223 -7.49 -3.76 4.67
C GLY A 223 -7.46 -3.40 6.16
N PHE A 224 -7.87 -2.18 6.53
CA PHE A 224 -7.96 -1.78 7.93
C PHE A 224 -9.11 -2.50 8.64
N ALA A 225 -10.29 -2.50 8.04
CA ALA A 225 -11.44 -3.20 8.60
C ALA A 225 -11.18 -4.71 8.70
N LEU A 226 -10.60 -5.30 7.66
CA LEU A 226 -10.24 -6.71 7.65
C LEU A 226 -9.23 -7.03 8.75
N GLY A 227 -8.14 -6.27 8.87
CA GLY A 227 -7.15 -6.44 9.93
C GLY A 227 -7.75 -6.33 11.33
N SER A 228 -8.61 -5.34 11.57
CA SER A 228 -9.32 -5.16 12.84
C SER A 228 -10.24 -6.34 13.16
N ALA A 229 -10.94 -6.89 12.17
CA ALA A 229 -11.81 -8.06 12.35
C ALA A 229 -11.02 -9.30 12.79
N TYR A 230 -9.82 -9.53 12.23
CA TYR A 230 -8.95 -10.63 12.64
C TYR A 230 -8.40 -10.42 14.06
N THR A 231 -7.91 -9.23 14.37
CA THR A 231 -7.36 -8.95 15.70
C THR A 231 -8.41 -8.98 16.80
N SER A 232 -9.67 -8.62 16.52
CA SER A 232 -10.77 -8.75 17.50
C SER A 232 -11.06 -10.21 17.89
N GLN A 233 -10.72 -11.16 17.02
CA GLN A 233 -10.82 -12.60 17.27
C GLN A 233 -9.48 -13.19 17.79
N SER A 234 -8.55 -12.33 18.21
CA SER A 234 -7.20 -12.74 18.66
C SER A 234 -6.41 -13.51 17.61
N LEU A 235 -6.73 -13.34 16.33
CA LEU A 235 -6.00 -13.91 15.20
C LEU A 235 -4.84 -12.99 14.79
N PRO A 236 -3.67 -13.54 14.44
CA PRO A 236 -2.53 -12.73 14.07
C PRO A 236 -2.74 -12.03 12.73
N VAL A 237 -2.34 -10.76 12.67
CA VAL A 237 -2.24 -9.98 11.41
C VAL A 237 -0.78 -9.61 11.21
N THR A 238 -0.18 -10.08 10.12
CA THR A 238 1.21 -9.77 9.78
C THR A 238 1.30 -9.02 8.46
N VAL A 239 2.26 -8.10 8.38
CA VAL A 239 2.47 -7.29 7.17
C VAL A 239 3.92 -7.35 6.72
N TYR A 240 4.12 -7.41 5.39
CA TYR A 240 5.42 -7.58 4.75
C TYR A 240 5.67 -6.56 3.64
N GLU A 241 6.95 -6.22 3.44
CA GLU A 241 7.44 -5.49 2.27
C GLU A 241 7.40 -6.43 1.05
N GLY A 242 6.85 -5.97 -0.08
CA GLY A 242 6.68 -6.80 -1.28
C GLY A 242 7.98 -7.10 -2.03
N PHE A 243 8.97 -6.18 -2.01
CA PHE A 243 10.24 -6.42 -2.70
C PHE A 243 11.05 -7.55 -2.03
N PRO A 244 11.60 -8.50 -2.81
CA PRO A 244 11.68 -8.56 -4.27
C PRO A 244 10.63 -9.47 -4.95
N PHE A 245 9.51 -9.79 -4.30
CA PHE A 245 8.56 -10.81 -4.76
C PHE A 245 7.31 -10.25 -5.41
N VAL A 246 6.78 -9.15 -4.88
CA VAL A 246 5.46 -8.62 -5.26
C VAL A 246 5.59 -7.13 -5.57
N ALA A 247 5.07 -6.72 -6.71
CA ALA A 247 5.00 -5.33 -7.13
C ALA A 247 3.60 -4.96 -7.61
N PHE A 248 3.35 -3.67 -7.74
CA PHE A 248 2.16 -3.14 -8.39
C PHE A 248 2.50 -1.88 -9.18
N ARG A 249 1.63 -1.50 -10.11
CA ARG A 249 1.71 -0.25 -10.83
C ARG A 249 0.38 0.45 -10.79
N MET A 250 0.27 1.50 -10.00
CA MET A 250 -0.95 2.28 -9.81
C MET A 250 -1.06 3.44 -10.81
N TYR A 251 -2.29 3.90 -11.07
CA TYR A 251 -2.62 5.16 -11.76
C TYR A 251 -2.04 5.31 -13.17
N GLN A 252 -2.09 4.24 -13.96
CA GLN A 252 -1.56 4.22 -15.33
C GLN A 252 -2.31 5.14 -16.29
N GLU A 253 -3.54 5.53 -15.95
CA GLU A 253 -4.47 6.31 -16.76
C GLU A 253 -4.10 7.80 -16.84
N GLY A 254 -3.26 8.30 -15.94
CA GLY A 254 -2.78 9.68 -15.97
C GLY A 254 -2.69 10.35 -14.61
N PHE A 255 -2.25 11.60 -14.63
CA PHE A 255 -2.01 12.39 -13.43
C PHE A 255 -3.31 12.67 -12.64
N GLN A 256 -4.44 12.84 -13.33
CA GLN A 256 -5.74 13.04 -12.69
C GLN A 256 -6.14 11.81 -11.87
N SER A 257 -6.03 10.61 -12.44
CA SER A 257 -6.31 9.34 -11.75
C SER A 257 -5.43 9.18 -10.50
N LEU A 258 -4.16 9.60 -10.56
CA LEU A 258 -3.26 9.61 -9.41
C LEU A 258 -3.75 10.56 -8.30
N GLN A 259 -4.18 11.78 -8.66
CA GLN A 259 -4.71 12.74 -7.69
C GLN A 259 -5.99 12.23 -7.02
N GLU A 260 -6.94 11.73 -7.80
CA GLU A 260 -8.21 11.18 -7.31
C GLU A 260 -8.00 10.00 -6.38
N GLY A 261 -7.14 9.04 -6.79
CA GLY A 261 -6.85 7.85 -6.01
C GLY A 261 -6.21 8.16 -4.66
N TRP A 262 -5.20 9.02 -4.61
CA TRP A 262 -4.57 9.40 -3.34
C TRP A 262 -5.48 10.27 -2.47
N THR A 263 -6.31 11.14 -3.06
CA THR A 263 -7.28 11.94 -2.31
C THR A 263 -8.29 11.05 -1.58
N LYS A 264 -8.70 9.94 -2.18
CA LYS A 264 -9.64 8.98 -1.58
C LYS A 264 -9.12 8.33 -0.29
N HIS A 265 -7.83 7.97 -0.24
CA HIS A 265 -7.31 7.07 0.78
C HIS A 265 -6.55 7.75 1.92
N LEU A 266 -6.05 8.98 1.71
CA LEU A 266 -4.99 9.52 2.54
C LEU A 266 -5.44 9.91 3.96
N SER A 267 -6.56 10.61 4.10
CA SER A 267 -7.02 11.08 5.42
C SER A 267 -7.50 9.93 6.31
N THR A 268 -8.19 8.94 5.72
CA THR A 268 -8.65 7.74 6.44
C THR A 268 -7.46 6.88 6.88
N GLY A 269 -6.43 6.73 6.01
CA GLY A 269 -5.22 5.97 6.33
C GLY A 269 -4.40 6.56 7.48
N ALA A 270 -4.41 7.88 7.65
CA ALA A 270 -3.68 8.55 8.72
C ALA A 270 -4.25 8.24 10.13
N GLY A 271 -5.55 7.93 10.24
CA GLY A 271 -6.21 7.63 11.52
C GLY A 271 -5.68 6.38 12.22
N GLY A 272 -5.13 5.41 11.48
CA GLY A 272 -4.57 4.16 12.05
C GLY A 272 -3.13 4.30 12.57
N THR A 273 -2.48 5.44 12.39
CA THR A 273 -1.07 5.63 12.78
C THR A 273 -0.95 6.04 14.24
N LYS A 274 -0.11 5.34 15.02
CA LYS A 274 0.14 5.65 16.44
C LYS A 274 0.69 7.09 16.59
N PRO A 275 0.25 7.88 17.60
CA PRO A 275 0.62 9.30 17.74
C PRO A 275 2.12 9.57 17.75
N LYS A 276 2.92 8.71 18.38
CA LYS A 276 4.39 8.85 18.41
C LYS A 276 5.00 8.73 17.01
N ILE A 277 4.51 7.78 16.21
CA ILE A 277 4.96 7.56 14.83
C ILE A 277 4.49 8.70 13.94
N MET A 278 3.24 9.16 14.11
CA MET A 278 2.72 10.32 13.39
C MET A 278 3.55 11.57 13.67
N ALA A 279 3.89 11.85 14.93
CA ALA A 279 4.76 12.98 15.29
C ALA A 279 6.14 12.87 14.62
N ALA A 280 6.74 11.67 14.61
CA ALA A 280 8.02 11.42 13.96
C ALA A 280 7.94 11.56 12.42
N ILE A 281 6.83 11.12 11.79
CA ILE A 281 6.55 11.35 10.36
C ILE A 281 6.50 12.84 10.05
N VAL A 282 5.73 13.60 10.81
CA VAL A 282 5.58 15.06 10.62
C VAL A 282 6.94 15.75 10.76
N LEU A 283 7.71 15.44 11.81
CA LEU A 283 9.05 15.99 11.99
C LEU A 283 10.00 15.61 10.85
N TRP A 284 9.94 14.38 10.37
CA TRP A 284 10.74 13.95 9.23
C TRP A 284 10.38 14.72 7.96
N LEU A 285 9.10 14.88 7.65
CA LEU A 285 8.64 15.66 6.49
C LEU A 285 9.05 17.13 6.55
N PHE A 286 9.05 17.76 7.74
CA PHE A 286 9.54 19.12 7.93
C PHE A 286 11.02 19.30 7.59
N GLY A 287 11.83 18.25 7.71
CA GLY A 287 13.23 18.25 7.27
C GLY A 287 13.41 18.56 5.79
N SER A 288 12.46 18.14 4.96
CA SER A 288 12.44 18.47 3.53
C SER A 288 12.43 20.00 3.31
N ILE A 289 11.53 20.69 3.98
CA ILE A 289 11.41 22.16 3.84
C ILE A 289 12.57 22.88 4.53
N ALA A 290 12.97 22.45 5.72
CA ALA A 290 14.07 23.08 6.45
C ALA A 290 15.40 22.97 5.69
N SER A 291 15.65 21.87 5.01
CA SER A 291 16.88 21.64 4.22
C SER A 291 16.97 22.57 3.01
N ILE A 292 15.90 22.69 2.20
CA ILE A 292 15.86 23.60 1.05
C ILE A 292 15.86 25.08 1.49
N LEU A 293 15.13 25.41 2.55
CA LEU A 293 15.14 26.76 3.11
C LEU A 293 16.56 27.18 3.53
N GLY A 294 17.28 26.30 4.21
CA GLY A 294 18.66 26.52 4.59
C GLY A 294 19.56 26.78 3.38
N LEU A 295 19.41 25.99 2.33
CA LEU A 295 20.17 26.16 1.08
C LEU A 295 19.83 27.51 0.40
N CYS A 296 18.55 27.84 0.23
CA CYS A 296 18.14 29.12 -0.36
C CYS A 296 18.63 30.33 0.44
N LEU A 297 18.52 30.29 1.77
CA LEU A 297 19.02 31.38 2.63
C LEU A 297 20.56 31.52 2.55
N SER A 298 21.29 30.42 2.39
CA SER A 298 22.74 30.48 2.26
C SER A 298 23.20 31.12 0.95
N LEU A 299 22.41 30.98 -0.11
CA LEU A 299 22.67 31.68 -1.39
C LEU A 299 22.41 33.18 -1.28
N LYS A 300 21.45 33.58 -0.45
CA LYS A 300 21.07 34.99 -0.24
C LYS A 300 21.99 35.71 0.76
N TYR A 301 22.43 35.01 1.82
CA TYR A 301 23.15 35.65 2.94
C TYR A 301 24.57 35.09 3.07
N ARG A 302 25.57 35.92 2.76
CA ARG A 302 27.00 35.55 2.79
C ARG A 302 27.52 35.03 4.15
N GLN A 303 26.80 35.32 5.25
CA GLN A 303 27.14 34.84 6.59
C GLN A 303 26.80 33.35 6.80
N MET A 304 26.07 32.72 5.90
CA MET A 304 25.76 31.28 5.90
C MET A 304 26.65 30.58 4.87
N SER A 305 27.26 29.47 5.27
CA SER A 305 28.08 28.68 4.35
C SER A 305 27.19 27.87 3.40
N VAL A 306 27.29 28.16 2.11
CA VAL A 306 26.59 27.41 1.05
C VAL A 306 27.00 25.94 1.05
N GLY A 307 28.29 25.65 1.16
CA GLY A 307 28.79 24.27 1.22
C GLY A 307 28.19 23.47 2.37
N LYS A 308 28.10 24.07 3.57
CA LYS A 308 27.46 23.42 4.72
C LYS A 308 25.97 23.14 4.46
N MET A 309 25.20 24.11 3.94
CA MET A 309 23.77 23.95 3.70
C MET A 309 23.50 22.96 2.55
N LEU A 310 24.35 22.94 1.53
CA LEU A 310 24.30 21.94 0.46
C LEU A 310 24.54 20.52 1.03
N THR A 311 25.54 20.36 1.90
CA THR A 311 25.76 19.05 2.58
C THR A 311 24.56 18.61 3.38
N VAL A 312 23.92 19.51 4.13
CA VAL A 312 22.70 19.22 4.90
C VAL A 312 21.56 18.79 3.96
N TYR A 313 21.36 19.50 2.86
CA TYR A 313 20.34 19.17 1.87
C TYR A 313 20.60 17.79 1.24
N LEU A 314 21.82 17.53 0.80
CA LEU A 314 22.21 16.26 0.17
C LEU A 314 22.13 15.08 1.16
N SER A 315 22.47 15.29 2.43
CA SER A 315 22.35 14.25 3.46
C SER A 315 20.88 13.85 3.65
N TYR A 316 19.97 14.82 3.77
CA TYR A 316 18.53 14.55 3.85
C TYR A 316 18.03 13.87 2.58
N THR A 317 18.43 14.36 1.40
CA THR A 317 18.06 13.76 0.10
C THR A 317 18.51 12.30 0.01
N THR A 318 19.72 11.98 0.46
CA THR A 318 20.23 10.61 0.45
C THR A 318 19.38 9.69 1.33
N GLN A 319 19.01 10.14 2.53
CA GLN A 319 18.11 9.37 3.38
C GLN A 319 16.73 9.24 2.74
N PHE A 320 16.21 10.32 2.14
CA PHE A 320 14.93 10.33 1.45
C PHE A 320 14.90 9.28 0.32
N ILE A 321 15.93 9.24 -0.52
CA ILE A 321 16.10 8.23 -1.58
C ILE A 321 16.15 6.83 -0.97
N TYR A 322 16.96 6.62 0.08
CA TYR A 322 17.13 5.32 0.73
C TYR A 322 15.79 4.76 1.23
N LEU A 323 14.99 5.56 1.93
CA LEU A 323 13.70 5.14 2.47
C LEU A 323 12.71 4.80 1.34
N HIS A 324 12.65 5.63 0.30
CA HIS A 324 11.72 5.41 -0.82
C HIS A 324 12.09 4.21 -1.69
N ARG A 325 13.37 3.87 -1.82
CA ARG A 325 13.81 2.67 -2.54
C ARG A 325 13.35 1.36 -1.91
N ARG A 326 12.96 1.38 -0.65
CA ARG A 326 12.37 0.19 0.02
C ARG A 326 10.94 -0.07 -0.41
N VAL A 327 10.21 0.96 -0.81
CA VAL A 327 8.77 0.88 -1.10
C VAL A 327 8.44 1.04 -2.59
N GLY A 328 9.39 1.50 -3.41
CA GLY A 328 9.13 1.66 -4.83
C GLY A 328 10.35 2.08 -5.67
N GLN A 329 10.17 1.96 -6.99
CA GLN A 329 11.14 2.38 -8.00
C GLN A 329 10.80 3.79 -8.48
N PHE A 330 11.29 4.80 -7.76
CA PHE A 330 11.05 6.20 -8.09
C PHE A 330 12.30 6.85 -8.71
N SER A 331 12.10 7.81 -9.63
CA SER A 331 13.19 8.54 -10.28
C SER A 331 14.04 9.32 -9.28
N ASN A 332 15.36 9.10 -9.29
CA ASN A 332 16.28 9.85 -8.42
C ASN A 332 16.21 11.36 -8.66
N LEU A 333 16.01 11.80 -9.91
CA LEU A 333 15.83 13.22 -10.24
C LEU A 333 14.65 13.83 -9.49
N LEU A 334 13.52 13.11 -9.44
CA LEU A 334 12.35 13.56 -8.71
C LEU A 334 12.59 13.52 -7.19
N MET A 335 13.36 12.52 -6.70
CA MET A 335 13.71 12.43 -5.28
C MET A 335 14.63 13.59 -4.83
N VAL A 336 15.53 14.06 -5.69
CA VAL A 336 16.32 15.28 -5.39
C VAL A 336 15.39 16.49 -5.24
N CYS A 337 14.28 16.53 -5.96
CA CYS A 337 13.27 17.58 -5.83
C CYS A 337 12.23 17.28 -4.71
N HIS A 338 12.63 16.59 -3.63
CA HIS A 338 11.71 16.20 -2.55
C HIS A 338 10.86 17.34 -1.94
N PRO A 339 11.27 18.62 -1.90
CA PRO A 339 10.38 19.69 -1.44
C PRO A 339 9.14 19.86 -2.33
N LEU A 340 9.28 19.65 -3.65
CA LEU A 340 8.15 19.69 -4.58
C LEU A 340 7.18 18.52 -4.34
N LEU A 341 7.71 17.32 -4.10
CA LEU A 341 6.91 16.16 -3.72
C LEU A 341 6.15 16.40 -2.42
N PHE A 342 6.80 17.02 -1.43
CA PHE A 342 6.17 17.38 -0.17
C PHE A 342 5.05 18.41 -0.35
N MET A 343 5.23 19.43 -1.17
CA MET A 343 4.18 20.40 -1.48
C MET A 343 2.98 19.71 -2.16
N PHE A 344 3.22 18.82 -3.10
CA PHE A 344 2.17 18.04 -3.74
C PHE A 344 1.44 17.14 -2.74
N PHE A 345 2.18 16.40 -1.92
CA PHE A 345 1.61 15.59 -0.83
C PHE A 345 0.71 16.42 0.09
N THR A 346 1.17 17.58 0.54
CA THR A 346 0.41 18.48 1.43
C THR A 346 -0.87 18.95 0.77
N LYS A 347 -0.81 19.34 -0.52
CA LYS A 347 -2.01 19.72 -1.29
C LYS A 347 -3.06 18.61 -1.28
N ILE A 348 -2.67 17.40 -1.64
CA ILE A 348 -3.58 16.25 -1.71
C ILE A 348 -4.09 15.87 -0.30
N PHE A 349 -3.23 15.93 0.72
CA PHE A 349 -3.65 15.68 2.10
C PHE A 349 -4.75 16.65 2.56
N ILE A 350 -4.58 17.94 2.28
CA ILE A 350 -5.59 18.96 2.61
C ILE A 350 -6.90 18.70 1.82
N GLN A 351 -6.80 18.31 0.55
CA GLN A 351 -7.98 17.95 -0.24
C GLN A 351 -8.70 16.74 0.34
N SER A 352 -7.97 15.66 0.64
CA SER A 352 -8.49 14.45 1.26
C SER A 352 -9.18 14.75 2.60
N TRP A 353 -8.51 15.53 3.46
CA TRP A 353 -9.05 15.93 4.75
C TRP A 353 -10.37 16.71 4.63
N LYS A 354 -10.43 17.66 3.69
CA LYS A 354 -11.65 18.44 3.41
C LYS A 354 -12.79 17.55 2.91
N GLN A 355 -12.51 16.59 2.01
CA GLN A 355 -13.52 15.67 1.50
C GLN A 355 -14.08 14.79 2.62
N THR A 356 -13.23 14.21 3.45
CA THR A 356 -13.65 13.34 4.53
C THR A 356 -14.48 14.09 5.59
N HIS A 357 -14.08 15.30 5.99
CA HIS A 357 -14.72 16.02 7.10
C HIS A 357 -15.91 16.90 6.69
N ARG A 358 -15.99 17.35 5.42
CA ARG A 358 -17.07 18.23 4.96
C ARG A 358 -18.14 17.54 4.16
N TYR A 359 -17.79 16.57 3.30
CA TYR A 359 -18.74 16.03 2.34
C TYR A 359 -19.23 14.62 2.66
N GLY A 360 -18.50 13.83 3.46
CA GLY A 360 -18.91 12.50 3.87
C GLY A 360 -19.10 11.48 2.71
N VAL A 361 -18.68 11.84 1.49
CA VAL A 361 -18.85 11.02 0.28
C VAL A 361 -17.57 11.06 -0.53
N VAL A 362 -17.14 9.92 -1.05
CA VAL A 362 -16.02 9.79 -1.98
C VAL A 362 -16.51 9.11 -3.26
N GLU A 363 -16.16 9.65 -4.41
CA GLU A 363 -16.45 9.06 -5.71
C GLU A 363 -15.24 8.27 -6.23
N TRP A 364 -15.49 7.05 -6.75
CA TRP A 364 -14.46 6.21 -7.35
C TRP A 364 -15.02 5.36 -8.48
N LYS A 365 -14.40 5.41 -9.66
CA LYS A 365 -14.82 4.68 -10.88
C LYS A 365 -16.33 4.79 -11.15
N GLY A 366 -16.89 6.00 -11.00
CA GLY A 366 -18.30 6.31 -11.25
C GLY A 366 -19.27 5.79 -10.16
N ARG A 367 -18.80 5.31 -9.02
CA ARG A 367 -19.62 4.93 -7.85
C ARG A 367 -19.34 5.88 -6.68
N GLN A 368 -20.38 6.25 -5.95
CA GLN A 368 -20.29 7.06 -4.73
C GLN A 368 -20.22 6.15 -3.50
N TYR A 369 -19.24 6.37 -2.63
CA TYR A 369 -19.07 5.69 -1.35
C TYR A 369 -19.35 6.68 -0.23
N SER A 370 -20.35 6.40 0.60
CA SER A 370 -20.60 7.20 1.80
C SER A 370 -19.58 6.84 2.88
N ILE A 371 -18.93 7.87 3.45
CA ILE A 371 -18.04 7.70 4.59
C ILE A 371 -18.93 7.63 5.83
N SER A 372 -19.10 6.44 6.43
CA SER A 372 -19.66 6.36 7.78
C SER A 372 -18.71 7.10 8.72
N LYS A 373 -19.24 8.09 9.46
CA LYS A 373 -18.50 8.65 10.59
C LYS A 373 -18.38 7.53 11.61
N GLU A 374 -17.23 6.87 11.67
CA GLU A 374 -16.90 6.05 12.82
C GLU A 374 -16.86 6.98 14.04
N GLN A 375 -17.76 6.70 14.99
CA GLN A 375 -17.74 7.28 16.34
C GLN A 375 -16.61 6.67 17.15
#